data_44c64c102bd07eae87255488bfce678c
#
_entry.id   44c64c102bd07eae87255488bfce678c
#
_cell.length_a   1.000
_cell.length_b   1.000
_cell.length_c   1.000
_cell.angle_alpha   90.00
_cell.angle_beta   90.00
_cell.angle_gamma   90.00
#
_symmetry.space_group_name_H-M   'P 1'
#
loop_
_entity.id
_entity.type
_entity.pdbx_description
1 polymer ?
#
loop_
_entity_poly.entity_id
_entity_poly.type
_entity_poly.pdbx_seq_one_letter_code
_entity_poly.pdbx_strand_id
1 'polypeptide(L)'
;MTESDAEDRPTLMPVLTALAIVGVALIAFFVVRMLRGDVQPDEAGVGRAVVGQNDALQREDYADFRTFTCAAQQGAESQVLADHRQSVQAKGARFVDDVTGLSVTGDRATATVVYHFEKSADDKISAPMTFAREDGEWKVCSPGPR
;
A
#
# COMPACT_ATOMS: atom_id res chain seq x y z
N MET A 1 -70.69 3.12 35.34
CA MET A 1 -70.00 3.46 34.08
C MET A 1 -68.54 3.75 34.45
N THR A 2 -67.70 2.77 34.31
CA THR A 2 -66.28 2.89 34.59
C THR A 2 -65.57 2.61 33.25
N GLU A 3 -65.12 3.70 32.62
CA GLU A 3 -64.22 3.63 31.51
C GLU A 3 -62.84 3.22 31.97
N SER A 4 -62.37 2.09 31.47
CA SER A 4 -61.02 1.61 31.69
C SER A 4 -60.12 2.32 30.71
N ASP A 5 -59.34 3.26 31.17
CA ASP A 5 -58.18 3.80 30.46
C ASP A 5 -57.14 2.68 30.27
N ALA A 6 -57.10 2.14 29.07
CA ALA A 6 -56.03 1.28 28.62
C ALA A 6 -54.79 2.14 28.36
N GLU A 7 -53.92 2.22 29.35
CA GLU A 7 -52.65 2.87 29.30
C GLU A 7 -51.75 2.21 28.23
N ASP A 8 -51.63 2.89 27.11
CA ASP A 8 -50.80 2.50 25.95
C ASP A 8 -49.33 2.62 26.35
N ARG A 9 -48.79 1.55 26.94
CA ARG A 9 -47.35 1.48 27.25
C ARG A 9 -46.60 1.26 25.94
N PRO A 10 -45.71 2.19 25.51
CA PRO A 10 -44.88 1.99 24.34
C PRO A 10 -44.02 0.73 24.56
N THR A 11 -44.30 -0.28 23.79
CA THR A 11 -43.54 -1.54 23.83
C THR A 11 -42.14 -1.27 23.32
N LEU A 12 -41.12 -1.21 24.19
CA LEU A 12 -39.72 -1.05 23.85
C LEU A 12 -39.15 -2.29 23.12
N MET A 13 -39.93 -3.36 23.02
CA MET A 13 -39.55 -4.61 22.34
C MET A 13 -39.08 -4.44 20.90
N PRO A 14 -39.76 -3.67 20.01
CA PRO A 14 -39.30 -3.53 18.62
C PRO A 14 -37.99 -2.74 18.52
N VAL A 15 -37.72 -1.83 19.47
CA VAL A 15 -36.47 -1.05 19.47
C VAL A 15 -35.28 -1.91 19.90
N LEU A 16 -35.48 -2.77 20.90
CA LEU A 16 -34.45 -3.69 21.42
C LEU A 16 -34.10 -4.76 20.37
N THR A 17 -35.09 -5.27 19.63
CA THR A 17 -34.86 -6.24 18.55
C THR A 17 -34.12 -5.59 17.37
N ALA A 18 -34.45 -4.35 17.00
CA ALA A 18 -33.74 -3.61 15.95
C ALA A 18 -32.26 -3.34 16.32
N LEU A 19 -32.01 -2.96 17.57
CA LEU A 19 -30.63 -2.76 18.09
C LEU A 19 -29.82 -4.06 18.10
N ALA A 20 -30.45 -5.19 18.47
CA ALA A 20 -29.77 -6.49 18.46
C ALA A 20 -29.38 -6.91 17.02
N ILE A 21 -30.26 -6.70 16.03
CA ILE A 21 -29.99 -7.02 14.63
C ILE A 21 -28.84 -6.16 14.09
N VAL A 22 -28.83 -4.86 14.38
CA VAL A 22 -27.74 -3.96 13.99
C VAL A 22 -26.42 -4.38 14.65
N GLY A 23 -26.44 -4.74 15.93
CA GLY A 23 -25.26 -5.23 16.64
C GLY A 23 -24.67 -6.49 16.02
N VAL A 24 -25.53 -7.48 15.70
CA VAL A 24 -25.09 -8.71 15.02
C VAL A 24 -24.56 -8.44 13.63
N ALA A 25 -25.20 -7.53 12.86
CA ALA A 25 -24.72 -7.15 11.52
C ALA A 25 -23.36 -6.47 11.57
N LEU A 26 -23.11 -5.60 12.54
CA LEU A 26 -21.80 -4.96 12.74
C LEU A 26 -20.72 -5.98 13.14
N ILE A 27 -21.02 -6.88 14.06
CA ILE A 27 -20.09 -7.95 14.46
C ILE A 27 -19.77 -8.84 13.26
N ALA A 28 -20.78 -9.26 12.48
CA ALA A 28 -20.60 -10.07 11.28
C ALA A 28 -19.75 -9.32 10.23
N PHE A 29 -19.97 -8.02 10.06
CA PHE A 29 -19.17 -7.18 9.15
C PHE A 29 -17.70 -7.10 9.60
N PHE A 30 -17.44 -6.90 10.89
CA PHE A 30 -16.08 -6.89 11.43
C PHE A 30 -15.40 -8.25 11.34
N VAL A 31 -16.12 -9.35 11.61
CA VAL A 31 -15.60 -10.71 11.48
C VAL A 31 -15.28 -11.04 10.04
N VAL A 32 -16.16 -10.66 9.08
CA VAL A 32 -15.91 -10.86 7.65
C VAL A 32 -14.72 -10.03 7.18
N ARG A 33 -14.54 -8.82 7.68
CA ARG A 33 -13.34 -8.02 7.40
C ARG A 33 -12.06 -8.66 7.96
N MET A 34 -12.09 -9.19 9.17
CA MET A 34 -10.97 -9.93 9.76
C MET A 34 -10.65 -11.23 9.00
N LEU A 35 -11.68 -11.93 8.49
CA LEU A 35 -11.51 -13.19 7.76
C LEU A 35 -11.16 -13.02 6.28
N ARG A 36 -11.51 -11.88 5.68
CA ARG A 36 -11.17 -11.55 4.27
C ARG A 36 -9.78 -10.94 4.15
N GLY A 37 -8.81 -11.33 4.97
CA GLY A 37 -7.42 -10.89 4.84
C GLY A 37 -7.32 -9.54 4.12
N ASP A 38 -7.34 -8.45 4.87
CA ASP A 38 -6.91 -7.17 4.27
C ASP A 38 -5.57 -7.46 3.59
N VAL A 39 -5.37 -6.91 2.39
CA VAL A 39 -4.04 -6.82 1.78
C VAL A 39 -3.07 -6.57 2.94
N GLN A 40 -2.17 -7.52 3.17
CA GLN A 40 -1.30 -7.48 4.35
C GLN A 40 -0.76 -6.06 4.44
N PRO A 41 -0.84 -5.35 5.57
CA PRO A 41 -0.38 -3.96 5.66
C PRO A 41 1.05 -3.80 5.17
N ASP A 42 1.86 -4.85 5.24
CA ASP A 42 3.21 -4.91 4.71
C ASP A 42 3.25 -4.96 3.18
N GLU A 43 2.38 -5.73 2.53
CA GLU A 43 2.30 -5.80 1.07
C GLU A 43 1.88 -4.44 0.47
N ALA A 44 0.86 -3.81 1.05
CA ALA A 44 0.43 -2.47 0.64
C ALA A 44 1.53 -1.42 0.89
N GLY A 45 2.27 -1.54 2.00
CA GLY A 45 3.37 -0.64 2.34
C GLY A 45 4.55 -0.78 1.39
N VAL A 46 4.98 -2.01 1.08
CA VAL A 46 6.05 -2.30 0.12
C VAL A 46 5.66 -1.85 -1.29
N GLY A 47 4.43 -2.15 -1.73
CA GLY A 47 3.92 -1.69 -3.03
C GLY A 47 3.93 -0.17 -3.14
N ARG A 48 3.48 0.54 -2.10
CA ARG A 48 3.53 2.01 -2.02
C ARG A 48 4.96 2.54 -2.12
N ALA A 49 5.92 1.93 -1.44
CA ALA A 49 7.31 2.34 -1.48
C ALA A 49 7.90 2.21 -2.90
N VAL A 50 7.63 1.11 -3.59
CA VAL A 50 8.12 0.88 -4.97
C VAL A 50 7.51 1.88 -5.95
N VAL A 51 6.18 2.01 -5.93
CA VAL A 51 5.46 2.90 -6.85
C VAL A 51 5.80 4.36 -6.56
N GLY A 52 5.81 4.74 -5.27
CA GLY A 52 6.12 6.11 -4.85
C GLY A 52 7.55 6.51 -5.21
N GLN A 53 8.54 5.62 -5.01
CA GLN A 53 9.92 5.88 -5.43
C GLN A 53 10.04 6.07 -6.94
N ASN A 54 9.37 5.20 -7.72
CA ASN A 54 9.39 5.31 -9.17
C ASN A 54 8.73 6.60 -9.66
N ASP A 55 7.57 6.94 -9.12
CA ASP A 55 6.83 8.16 -9.47
C ASP A 55 7.60 9.43 -9.11
N ALA A 56 8.22 9.48 -7.93
CA ALA A 56 9.06 10.60 -7.51
C ALA A 56 10.24 10.82 -8.48
N LEU A 57 10.90 9.74 -8.95
CA LEU A 57 11.95 9.84 -9.97
C LEU A 57 11.42 10.34 -11.30
N GLN A 58 10.25 9.86 -11.76
CA GLN A 58 9.64 10.34 -13.03
C GLN A 58 9.33 11.84 -13.00
N ARG A 59 8.99 12.36 -11.82
CA ARG A 59 8.75 13.79 -11.59
C ARG A 59 10.02 14.58 -11.29
N GLU A 60 11.18 13.92 -11.19
CA GLU A 60 12.45 14.49 -10.74
C GLU A 60 12.34 15.16 -9.35
N ASP A 61 11.45 14.68 -8.51
CA ASP A 61 11.27 15.14 -7.13
C ASP A 61 12.16 14.34 -6.17
N TYR A 62 13.37 14.84 -5.95
CA TYR A 62 14.34 14.17 -5.08
C TYR A 62 13.89 14.18 -3.61
N ALA A 63 13.18 15.19 -3.16
CA ALA A 63 12.68 15.25 -1.79
C ALA A 63 11.67 14.11 -1.54
N ASP A 64 10.74 13.92 -2.46
CA ASP A 64 9.77 12.83 -2.40
C ASP A 64 10.44 11.45 -2.60
N PHE A 65 11.39 11.33 -3.54
CA PHE A 65 12.19 10.11 -3.72
C PHE A 65 12.82 9.62 -2.40
N ARG A 66 13.35 10.54 -1.58
CA ARG A 66 13.93 10.20 -0.28
C ARG A 66 12.91 9.62 0.70
N THR A 67 11.66 10.01 0.62
CA THR A 67 10.62 9.49 1.52
C THR A 67 10.37 7.99 1.31
N PHE A 68 10.57 7.51 0.09
CA PHE A 68 10.40 6.09 -0.29
C PHE A 68 11.70 5.30 -0.36
N THR A 69 12.86 5.92 -0.08
CA THR A 69 14.18 5.31 -0.24
C THR A 69 14.90 5.25 1.09
N CYS A 70 15.46 4.07 1.43
CA CYS A 70 16.30 3.90 2.61
C CYS A 70 17.41 4.92 2.65
N ALA A 71 17.72 5.47 3.83
CA ALA A 71 18.74 6.50 4.01
C ALA A 71 20.08 6.15 3.37
N ALA A 72 20.49 4.87 3.46
CA ALA A 72 21.74 4.37 2.88
C ALA A 72 21.75 4.34 1.32
N GLN A 73 20.59 4.45 0.66
CA GLN A 73 20.45 4.35 -0.80
C GLN A 73 20.06 5.68 -1.46
N GLN A 74 19.88 6.74 -0.71
CA GLN A 74 19.42 8.02 -1.25
C GLN A 74 20.42 8.65 -2.23
N GLY A 75 21.74 8.55 -1.94
CA GLY A 75 22.77 9.14 -2.78
C GLY A 75 22.74 10.67 -2.83
N ALA A 76 23.54 11.25 -3.72
CA ALA A 76 23.52 12.69 -3.96
C ALA A 76 22.43 13.03 -5.01
N GLU A 77 21.64 14.05 -4.75
CA GLU A 77 20.52 14.49 -5.63
C GLU A 77 20.95 14.63 -7.09
N SER A 78 22.04 15.37 -7.34
CA SER A 78 22.54 15.62 -8.69
C SER A 78 22.89 14.33 -9.44
N GLN A 79 23.45 13.33 -8.73
CA GLN A 79 23.80 12.06 -9.32
C GLN A 79 22.56 11.21 -9.61
N VAL A 80 21.64 11.12 -8.64
CA VAL A 80 20.40 10.33 -8.78
C VAL A 80 19.58 10.85 -9.97
N LEU A 81 19.38 12.16 -10.07
CA LEU A 81 18.62 12.77 -11.17
C LEU A 81 19.36 12.67 -12.50
N ALA A 82 20.70 12.77 -12.54
CA ALA A 82 21.47 12.58 -13.77
C ALA A 82 21.35 11.13 -14.28
N ASP A 83 21.49 10.14 -13.40
CA ASP A 83 21.35 8.71 -13.75
C ASP A 83 19.93 8.41 -14.25
N HIS A 84 18.90 9.01 -13.61
CA HIS A 84 17.52 8.86 -14.05
C HIS A 84 17.30 9.43 -15.44
N ARG A 85 17.74 10.66 -15.72
CA ARG A 85 17.63 11.30 -17.04
C ARG A 85 18.34 10.50 -18.12
N GLN A 86 19.52 9.96 -17.83
CA GLN A 86 20.26 9.10 -18.75
C GLN A 86 19.48 7.83 -19.08
N SER A 87 18.85 7.20 -18.07
CA SER A 87 18.01 6.03 -18.26
C SER A 87 16.79 6.34 -19.13
N VAL A 88 16.10 7.45 -18.86
CA VAL A 88 14.93 7.90 -19.65
C VAL A 88 15.31 8.20 -21.10
N GLN A 89 16.46 8.85 -21.34
CA GLN A 89 16.94 9.10 -22.70
C GLN A 89 17.21 7.80 -23.46
N ALA A 90 17.80 6.81 -22.81
CA ALA A 90 18.14 5.53 -23.43
C ALA A 90 16.92 4.63 -23.64
N LYS A 91 16.04 4.49 -22.62
CA LYS A 91 15.03 3.43 -22.54
C LYS A 91 13.59 3.96 -22.47
N GLY A 92 13.38 5.25 -22.31
CA GLY A 92 12.09 5.85 -22.01
C GLY A 92 11.73 5.77 -20.52
N ALA A 93 10.51 6.16 -20.17
CA ALA A 93 9.99 6.09 -18.81
C ALA A 93 9.98 4.64 -18.29
N ARG A 94 10.24 4.47 -17.01
CA ARG A 94 10.16 3.16 -16.33
C ARG A 94 8.80 3.01 -15.66
N PHE A 95 8.18 1.86 -15.81
CA PHE A 95 6.90 1.51 -15.21
C PHE A 95 7.05 0.32 -14.27
N VAL A 96 6.33 0.34 -13.16
CA VAL A 96 6.21 -0.79 -12.22
C VAL A 96 4.98 -1.58 -12.63
N ASP A 97 5.17 -2.84 -12.97
CA ASP A 97 4.07 -3.73 -13.39
C ASP A 97 3.53 -4.55 -12.23
N ASP A 98 4.42 -5.09 -11.38
CA ASP A 98 4.01 -6.00 -10.33
C ASP A 98 5.04 -6.06 -9.18
N VAL A 99 4.59 -6.49 -8.00
CA VAL A 99 5.43 -6.80 -6.84
C VAL A 99 5.02 -8.17 -6.32
N THR A 100 5.90 -9.15 -6.44
CA THR A 100 5.60 -10.55 -6.13
C THR A 100 6.59 -11.16 -5.14
N GLY A 101 6.23 -12.28 -4.52
CA GLY A 101 7.12 -13.05 -3.66
C GLY A 101 7.56 -12.28 -2.41
N LEU A 102 6.70 -11.43 -1.84
CA LEU A 102 7.00 -10.70 -0.61
C LEU A 102 7.29 -11.67 0.54
N SER A 103 8.43 -11.48 1.16
CA SER A 103 8.84 -12.16 2.40
C SER A 103 9.25 -11.11 3.42
N VAL A 104 8.58 -11.10 4.58
CA VAL A 104 8.80 -10.13 5.66
C VAL A 104 9.41 -10.82 6.87
N THR A 105 10.44 -10.23 7.42
CA THR A 105 11.10 -10.67 8.65
C THR A 105 11.39 -9.44 9.53
N GLY A 106 10.52 -9.20 10.51
CA GLY A 106 10.59 -8.00 11.34
C GLY A 106 10.47 -6.71 10.51
N ASP A 107 11.45 -5.84 10.60
CA ASP A 107 11.49 -4.57 9.86
C ASP A 107 12.24 -4.65 8.52
N ARG A 108 12.42 -5.86 8.00
CA ARG A 108 13.04 -6.09 6.70
C ARG A 108 12.14 -6.94 5.82
N ALA A 109 12.19 -6.67 4.52
CA ALA A 109 11.47 -7.46 3.53
C ALA A 109 12.28 -7.64 2.26
N THR A 110 11.93 -8.68 1.49
CA THR A 110 12.41 -8.90 0.13
C THR A 110 11.21 -9.17 -0.77
N ALA A 111 11.27 -8.73 -2.00
CA ALA A 111 10.28 -9.02 -3.03
C ALA A 111 10.92 -8.99 -4.41
N THR A 112 10.26 -9.57 -5.39
CA THR A 112 10.58 -9.39 -6.80
C THR A 112 9.68 -8.31 -7.38
N VAL A 113 10.28 -7.25 -7.90
CA VAL A 113 9.54 -6.17 -8.57
C VAL A 113 9.71 -6.33 -10.08
N VAL A 114 8.60 -6.30 -10.80
CA VAL A 114 8.58 -6.40 -12.27
C VAL A 114 8.43 -5.00 -12.85
N TYR A 115 9.32 -4.68 -13.77
CA TYR A 115 9.36 -3.39 -14.46
C TYR A 115 9.33 -3.57 -15.98
N HIS A 116 8.93 -2.53 -16.68
CA HIS A 116 9.26 -2.36 -18.09
C HIS A 116 9.68 -0.91 -18.38
N PHE A 117 10.31 -0.71 -19.52
CA PHE A 117 10.62 0.61 -20.04
C PHE A 117 9.76 0.92 -21.27
N GLU A 118 9.40 2.17 -21.43
CA GLU A 118 8.50 2.64 -22.51
C GLU A 118 8.94 2.20 -23.92
N LYS A 119 10.24 2.25 -24.21
CA LYS A 119 10.77 1.87 -25.53
C LYS A 119 10.84 0.36 -25.77
N SER A 120 10.60 -0.45 -24.75
CA SER A 120 10.59 -1.93 -24.81
C SER A 120 9.55 -2.51 -23.85
N ALA A 121 8.29 -2.12 -24.05
CA ALA A 121 7.20 -2.45 -23.13
C ALA A 121 6.95 -3.98 -22.96
N ASP A 122 7.29 -4.77 -23.96
CA ASP A 122 7.17 -6.23 -23.93
C ASP A 122 8.31 -6.92 -23.16
N ASP A 123 9.45 -6.23 -22.98
CA ASP A 123 10.62 -6.77 -22.27
C ASP A 123 10.51 -6.49 -20.77
N LYS A 124 9.87 -7.40 -20.06
CA LYS A 124 9.72 -7.30 -18.59
C LYS A 124 11.02 -7.65 -17.87
N ILE A 125 11.39 -6.82 -16.90
CA ILE A 125 12.58 -6.99 -16.05
C ILE A 125 12.13 -7.36 -14.65
N SER A 126 12.52 -8.54 -14.17
CA SER A 126 12.28 -8.98 -12.78
C SER A 126 13.51 -8.65 -11.94
N ALA A 127 13.36 -7.73 -11.00
CA ALA A 127 14.42 -7.29 -10.10
C ALA A 127 14.16 -7.75 -8.67
N PRO A 128 15.04 -8.59 -8.07
CA PRO A 128 14.97 -8.86 -6.64
C PRO A 128 15.34 -7.59 -5.87
N MET A 129 14.48 -7.17 -4.95
CA MET A 129 14.63 -5.94 -4.19
C MET A 129 14.52 -6.18 -2.71
N THR A 130 15.20 -5.34 -1.94
CA THR A 130 15.17 -5.34 -0.48
C THR A 130 14.50 -4.09 0.04
N PHE A 131 13.83 -4.23 1.16
CA PHE A 131 13.07 -3.18 1.82
C PHE A 131 13.40 -3.16 3.31
N ALA A 132 13.26 -2.00 3.93
CA ALA A 132 13.31 -1.86 5.37
C ALA A 132 12.23 -0.90 5.85
N ARG A 133 11.79 -1.10 7.09
CA ARG A 133 10.89 -0.16 7.76
C ARG A 133 11.74 0.86 8.49
N GLU A 134 11.67 2.10 8.04
CA GLU A 134 12.31 3.26 8.68
C GLU A 134 11.21 4.25 9.07
N ASP A 135 11.21 4.70 10.32
CA ASP A 135 10.19 5.61 10.88
C ASP A 135 8.73 5.09 10.73
N GLY A 136 8.55 3.75 10.77
CA GLY A 136 7.27 3.09 10.65
C GLY A 136 6.78 2.88 9.21
N GLU A 137 7.50 3.35 8.19
CA GLU A 137 7.15 3.25 6.79
C GLU A 137 8.12 2.34 6.02
N TRP A 138 7.58 1.53 5.10
CA TRP A 138 8.41 0.71 4.21
C TRP A 138 9.14 1.58 3.19
N LYS A 139 10.43 1.32 3.02
CA LYS A 139 11.30 2.01 2.06
C LYS A 139 12.09 1.04 1.21
N VAL A 140 12.40 1.44 0.00
CA VAL A 140 13.24 0.67 -0.94
C VAL A 140 14.69 0.80 -0.54
N CYS A 141 15.39 -0.33 -0.34
CA CYS A 141 16.79 -0.38 0.10
C CYS A 141 17.75 -0.98 -0.94
N SER A 142 17.30 -1.18 -2.16
CA SER A 142 18.13 -1.63 -3.27
C SER A 142 17.94 -0.77 -4.51
N PRO A 143 18.97 -0.62 -5.36
CA PRO A 143 18.79 0.08 -6.62
C PRO A 143 17.81 -0.69 -7.52
N GLY A 144 16.88 0.03 -8.15
CA GLY A 144 16.04 -0.52 -9.20
C GLY A 144 16.80 -0.65 -10.54
N PRO A 145 16.18 -1.25 -11.56
CA PRO A 145 16.75 -1.32 -12.91
C PRO A 145 16.93 0.09 -13.50
N ARG A 146 18.04 0.30 -14.18
CA ARG A 146 18.39 1.57 -14.82
C ARG A 146 18.47 1.43 -16.33
#